data_8bb31f36c6b16ea8dd49e48139c48cc5
#
_entry.id   8bb31f36c6b16ea8dd49e48139c48cc5
#
_cell.length_a   1.000
_cell.length_b   1.000
_cell.length_c   1.000
_cell.angle_alpha   90.00
_cell.angle_beta   90.00
_cell.angle_gamma   90.00
#
_symmetry.space_group_name_H-M   'P 1'
#
loop_
_entity.id
_entity.type
_entity.pdbx_description
1 polymer ?
#
loop_
_entity_poly.entity_id
_entity_poly.type
_entity_poly.pdbx_seq_one_letter_code
_entity_poly.pdbx_strand_id
1 'polypeptide(L)'
;MTPPPALINRYKWYEILAIYCGIALFLIFVLSPFVEGFLVSLKPLSQLFSSPYRFWPENGSFEAYRTMWVSVPGFARYIFNSFFISGIVTAVVLALVIPAAYAFARFEFRGSGLLLGAFLAVNMFSGAVLLIPLFRLMRSIGVLNTYLAMIVPGVAFLIPSAIWLLRTYMMRIPRELDEAAYVDGASYFYTL
;
A
#
# COMPACT_ATOMS: atom_id res chain seq x y z
N MET A 1 38.55 5.85 10.01
CA MET A 1 37.67 5.46 8.89
C MET A 1 37.28 6.72 8.14
N THR A 2 37.80 6.94 6.95
CA THR A 2 37.41 8.07 6.08
C THR A 2 36.00 7.78 5.57
N PRO A 3 35.06 8.76 5.61
CA PRO A 3 33.73 8.57 5.06
C PRO A 3 33.85 8.25 3.56
N PRO A 4 33.02 7.35 3.02
CA PRO A 4 33.05 7.05 1.58
C PRO A 4 32.76 8.33 0.80
N PRO A 5 33.50 8.58 -0.31
CA PRO A 5 33.29 9.78 -1.12
C PRO A 5 31.85 9.80 -1.61
N ALA A 6 31.20 10.97 -1.49
CA ALA A 6 29.85 11.18 -1.93
C ALA A 6 29.70 10.70 -3.39
N LEU A 7 28.74 9.82 -3.64
CA LEU A 7 28.50 9.18 -4.95
C LEU A 7 28.36 10.20 -6.09
N ILE A 8 27.90 11.40 -5.78
CA ILE A 8 27.71 12.52 -6.72
C ILE A 8 29.01 12.96 -7.37
N ASN A 9 30.17 12.79 -6.70
CA ASN A 9 31.47 13.24 -7.23
C ASN A 9 32.12 12.27 -8.26
N ARG A 10 31.46 11.15 -8.60
CA ARG A 10 31.92 10.15 -9.58
C ARG A 10 31.37 10.36 -10.98
N TYR A 11 30.28 11.11 -11.12
CA TYR A 11 29.60 11.29 -12.40
C TYR A 11 29.99 12.60 -13.06
N LYS A 12 30.22 12.55 -14.37
CA LYS A 12 30.43 13.76 -15.18
C LYS A 12 29.12 14.54 -15.26
N TRP A 13 29.21 15.87 -15.41
CA TRP A 13 28.02 16.74 -15.40
C TRP A 13 26.93 16.32 -16.40
N TYR A 14 27.33 15.84 -17.58
CA TYR A 14 26.39 15.37 -18.60
C TYR A 14 25.70 14.04 -18.23
N GLU A 15 26.36 13.17 -17.45
CA GLU A 15 25.76 11.93 -16.91
C GLU A 15 24.72 12.27 -15.88
N ILE A 16 25.00 13.25 -15.03
CA ILE A 16 24.06 13.78 -14.05
C ILE A 16 22.86 14.40 -14.78
N LEU A 17 23.11 15.22 -15.81
CA LEU A 17 22.03 15.80 -16.61
C LEU A 17 21.17 14.72 -17.28
N ALA A 18 21.78 13.70 -17.87
CA ALA A 18 21.06 12.58 -18.49
C ALA A 18 20.19 11.82 -17.48
N ILE A 19 20.70 11.58 -16.27
CA ILE A 19 19.93 10.96 -15.18
C ILE A 19 18.72 11.81 -14.81
N TYR A 20 18.90 13.12 -14.59
CA TYR A 20 17.77 14.00 -14.23
C TYR A 20 16.77 14.14 -15.37
N CYS A 21 17.19 14.20 -16.62
CA CYS A 21 16.30 14.18 -17.78
C CYS A 21 15.50 12.87 -17.84
N GLY A 22 16.16 11.72 -17.63
CA GLY A 22 15.49 10.42 -17.57
C GLY A 22 14.47 10.34 -16.44
N ILE A 23 14.81 10.81 -15.25
CA ILE A 23 13.89 10.89 -14.12
C ILE A 23 12.70 11.81 -14.43
N ALA A 24 12.96 13.00 -15.00
CA ALA A 24 11.90 13.94 -15.34
C ALA A 24 10.94 13.37 -16.39
N LEU A 25 11.44 12.73 -17.46
CA LEU A 25 10.61 12.06 -18.45
C LEU A 25 9.79 10.94 -17.86
N PHE A 26 10.39 10.12 -17.00
CA PHE A 26 9.70 9.07 -16.28
C PHE A 26 8.59 9.61 -15.38
N LEU A 27 8.87 10.69 -14.62
CA LEU A 27 7.86 11.34 -13.78
C LEU A 27 6.71 11.94 -14.60
N ILE A 28 7.01 12.60 -15.73
CA ILE A 28 5.98 13.13 -16.63
C ILE A 28 5.10 11.99 -17.13
N PHE A 29 5.70 10.89 -17.58
CA PHE A 29 4.96 9.71 -18.05
C PHE A 29 4.06 9.10 -16.96
N VAL A 30 4.59 8.92 -15.75
CA VAL A 30 3.85 8.33 -14.62
C VAL A 30 2.76 9.27 -14.09
N LEU A 31 3.01 10.59 -14.08
CA LEU A 31 2.06 11.58 -13.57
C LEU A 31 0.99 11.98 -14.60
N SER A 32 1.24 11.77 -15.90
CA SER A 32 0.33 12.20 -16.96
C SER A 32 -1.12 11.70 -16.79
N PRO A 33 -1.39 10.41 -16.45
CA PRO A 33 -2.78 9.96 -16.28
C PRO A 33 -3.46 10.60 -15.06
N PHE A 34 -2.70 10.95 -14.02
CA PHE A 34 -3.26 11.66 -12.86
C PHE A 34 -3.61 13.11 -13.19
N VAL A 35 -2.72 13.79 -13.95
CA VAL A 35 -3.00 15.15 -14.45
C VAL A 35 -4.20 15.14 -15.38
N GLU A 36 -4.28 14.18 -16.30
CA GLU A 36 -5.43 14.03 -17.18
C GLU A 36 -6.72 13.76 -16.40
N GLY A 37 -6.69 12.83 -15.43
CA GLY A 37 -7.83 12.55 -14.55
C GLY A 37 -8.30 13.80 -13.80
N PHE A 38 -7.36 14.61 -13.29
CA PHE A 38 -7.70 15.88 -12.66
C PHE A 38 -8.32 16.90 -13.64
N LEU A 39 -7.75 17.04 -14.84
CA LEU A 39 -8.30 17.93 -15.86
C LEU A 39 -9.70 17.47 -16.31
N VAL A 40 -9.89 16.15 -16.49
CA VAL A 40 -11.19 15.55 -16.83
C VAL A 40 -12.22 15.83 -15.73
N SER A 41 -11.84 15.79 -14.46
CA SER A 41 -12.77 16.06 -13.35
C SER A 41 -13.27 17.52 -13.30
N LEU A 42 -12.55 18.44 -13.94
CA LEU A 42 -12.95 19.84 -14.07
C LEU A 42 -13.80 20.12 -15.32
N LYS A 43 -13.89 19.16 -16.27
CA LYS A 43 -14.64 19.36 -17.51
C LYS A 43 -16.14 19.23 -17.29
N PRO A 44 -16.95 20.10 -17.91
CA PRO A 44 -18.40 19.89 -18.01
C PRO A 44 -18.73 18.59 -18.72
N LEU A 45 -19.85 17.96 -18.37
CA LEU A 45 -20.28 16.67 -18.95
C LEU A 45 -20.37 16.71 -20.48
N SER A 46 -20.75 17.86 -21.06
CA SER A 46 -20.82 18.07 -22.51
C SER A 46 -19.45 17.97 -23.22
N GLN A 47 -18.36 18.25 -22.52
CA GLN A 47 -17.01 18.20 -23.09
C GLN A 47 -16.35 16.82 -22.94
N LEU A 48 -16.84 15.95 -22.06
CA LEU A 48 -16.26 14.63 -21.84
C LEU A 48 -16.33 13.73 -23.08
N PHE A 49 -17.38 13.91 -23.88
CA PHE A 49 -17.63 13.12 -25.10
C PHE A 49 -17.48 13.95 -26.38
N SER A 50 -16.84 15.13 -26.31
CA SER A 50 -16.63 15.97 -27.48
C SER A 50 -15.64 15.37 -28.47
N SER A 51 -15.94 15.50 -29.77
CA SER A 51 -15.03 15.16 -30.85
C SER A 51 -14.73 16.42 -31.67
N PRO A 52 -13.45 16.81 -31.87
CA PRO A 52 -12.22 16.17 -31.40
C PRO A 52 -12.00 16.31 -29.89
N TYR A 53 -11.24 15.34 -29.31
CA TYR A 53 -10.89 15.39 -27.89
C TYR A 53 -10.06 16.63 -27.56
N ARG A 54 -10.50 17.37 -26.54
CA ARG A 54 -9.81 18.58 -26.08
C ARG A 54 -9.11 18.28 -24.75
N PHE A 55 -7.82 18.42 -24.72
CA PHE A 55 -7.04 18.12 -23.51
C PHE A 55 -7.37 19.09 -22.36
N TRP A 56 -7.45 20.41 -22.64
CA TRP A 56 -7.75 21.43 -21.63
C TRP A 56 -9.26 21.67 -21.49
N PRO A 57 -9.76 21.88 -20.24
CA PRO A 57 -11.13 22.27 -20.01
C PRO A 57 -11.37 23.71 -20.50
N GLU A 58 -12.35 23.96 -21.37
CA GLU A 58 -12.68 25.32 -21.82
C GLU A 58 -13.41 26.14 -20.76
N ASN A 59 -14.24 25.51 -19.94
CA ASN A 59 -14.93 26.10 -18.82
C ASN A 59 -14.78 25.20 -17.60
N GLY A 60 -13.55 25.14 -17.06
CA GLY A 60 -13.28 24.33 -15.88
C GLY A 60 -14.11 24.77 -14.68
N SER A 61 -14.82 23.82 -14.05
CA SER A 61 -15.62 24.11 -12.87
C SER A 61 -15.52 22.98 -11.84
N PHE A 62 -15.76 23.31 -10.59
CA PHE A 62 -15.86 22.32 -9.49
C PHE A 62 -17.29 21.78 -9.32
N GLU A 63 -18.16 22.02 -10.29
CA GLU A 63 -19.55 21.59 -10.25
C GLU A 63 -19.69 20.06 -10.12
N ALA A 64 -18.84 19.29 -10.79
CA ALA A 64 -18.82 17.85 -10.67
C ALA A 64 -18.61 17.40 -9.22
N TYR A 65 -17.71 18.04 -8.49
CA TYR A 65 -17.46 17.75 -7.07
C TYR A 65 -18.66 18.11 -6.19
N ARG A 66 -19.30 19.25 -6.45
CA ARG A 66 -20.52 19.66 -5.73
C ARG A 66 -21.68 18.70 -6.02
N THR A 67 -21.87 18.36 -7.29
CA THR A 67 -22.94 17.46 -7.73
C THR A 67 -22.77 16.07 -7.13
N MET A 68 -21.53 15.54 -7.01
CA MET A 68 -21.24 14.28 -6.37
C MET A 68 -21.77 14.19 -4.93
N TRP A 69 -21.62 15.28 -4.14
CA TRP A 69 -22.11 15.33 -2.77
C TRP A 69 -23.64 15.32 -2.68
N VAL A 70 -24.32 15.90 -3.68
CA VAL A 70 -25.77 16.02 -3.71
C VAL A 70 -26.42 14.81 -4.39
N SER A 71 -25.83 14.34 -5.51
CA SER A 71 -26.43 13.32 -6.37
C SER A 71 -26.16 11.90 -5.91
N VAL A 72 -25.14 11.68 -5.05
CA VAL A 72 -24.85 10.35 -4.50
C VAL A 72 -25.33 10.28 -3.05
N PRO A 73 -26.53 9.71 -2.78
CA PRO A 73 -27.02 9.60 -1.42
C PRO A 73 -26.06 8.81 -0.53
N GLY A 74 -25.64 9.40 0.58
CA GLY A 74 -24.76 8.75 1.53
C GLY A 74 -23.27 8.74 1.14
N PHE A 75 -22.82 9.58 0.21
CA PHE A 75 -21.42 9.64 -0.21
C PHE A 75 -20.43 9.82 0.95
N ALA A 76 -20.75 10.71 1.90
CA ALA A 76 -19.96 10.87 3.13
C ALA A 76 -19.83 9.57 3.92
N ARG A 77 -20.89 8.77 3.97
CA ARG A 77 -20.89 7.46 4.65
C ARG A 77 -19.98 6.45 3.94
N TYR A 78 -19.91 6.49 2.60
CA TYR A 78 -19.00 5.61 1.87
C TYR A 78 -17.54 5.96 2.14
N ILE A 79 -17.20 7.25 2.18
CA ILE A 79 -15.87 7.72 2.57
C ILE A 79 -15.54 7.27 4.00
N PHE A 80 -16.45 7.53 4.94
CA PHE A 80 -16.27 7.11 6.33
C PHE A 80 -16.06 5.60 6.45
N ASN A 81 -16.89 4.79 5.78
CA ASN A 81 -16.76 3.34 5.79
C ASN A 81 -15.41 2.89 5.24
N SER A 82 -14.91 3.53 4.18
CA SER A 82 -13.58 3.22 3.62
C SER A 82 -12.48 3.49 4.62
N PHE A 83 -12.47 4.65 5.29
CA PHE A 83 -11.50 4.96 6.33
C PHE A 83 -11.63 4.02 7.54
N PHE A 84 -12.84 3.73 7.96
CA PHE A 84 -13.12 2.86 9.10
C PHE A 84 -12.62 1.44 8.85
N ILE A 85 -12.98 0.84 7.70
CA ILE A 85 -12.56 -0.51 7.34
C ILE A 85 -11.05 -0.56 7.16
N SER A 86 -10.45 0.39 6.42
CA SER A 86 -9.00 0.43 6.22
C SER A 86 -8.24 0.63 7.52
N GLY A 87 -8.77 1.47 8.42
CA GLY A 87 -8.19 1.69 9.75
C GLY A 87 -8.17 0.41 10.58
N ILE A 88 -9.29 -0.31 10.64
CA ILE A 88 -9.36 -1.59 11.37
C ILE A 88 -8.44 -2.63 10.74
N VAL A 89 -8.47 -2.79 9.41
CA VAL A 89 -7.60 -3.73 8.71
C VAL A 89 -6.14 -3.43 9.02
N THR A 90 -5.72 -2.18 8.93
CA THR A 90 -4.35 -1.76 9.24
C THR A 90 -3.97 -2.07 10.68
N ALA A 91 -4.83 -1.71 11.64
CA ALA A 91 -4.57 -1.97 13.05
C ALA A 91 -4.41 -3.47 13.35
N VAL A 92 -5.32 -4.29 12.82
CA VAL A 92 -5.25 -5.75 13.00
C VAL A 92 -4.03 -6.35 12.31
N VAL A 93 -3.72 -5.91 11.08
CA VAL A 93 -2.52 -6.37 10.35
C VAL A 93 -1.26 -6.02 11.13
N LEU A 94 -1.11 -4.78 11.61
CA LEU A 94 0.07 -4.39 12.39
C LEU A 94 0.18 -5.19 13.69
N ALA A 95 -0.92 -5.37 14.41
CA ALA A 95 -0.93 -6.15 15.65
C ALA A 95 -0.48 -7.61 15.46
N LEU A 96 -0.78 -8.21 14.30
CA LEU A 96 -0.38 -9.59 13.97
C LEU A 96 1.00 -9.66 13.32
N VAL A 97 1.30 -8.73 12.42
CA VAL A 97 2.51 -8.79 11.59
C VAL A 97 3.76 -8.37 12.37
N ILE A 98 3.66 -7.39 13.28
CA ILE A 98 4.83 -6.93 14.04
C ILE A 98 5.45 -8.09 14.84
N PRO A 99 4.72 -8.78 15.73
CA PRO A 99 5.31 -9.90 16.47
C PRO A 99 5.69 -11.08 15.56
N ALA A 100 4.91 -11.35 14.51
CA ALA A 100 5.24 -12.41 13.57
C ALA A 100 6.55 -12.13 12.81
N ALA A 101 6.72 -10.93 12.26
CA ALA A 101 7.91 -10.53 11.53
C ALA A 101 9.15 -10.52 12.43
N TYR A 102 9.01 -10.09 13.70
CA TYR A 102 10.06 -10.18 14.71
C TYR A 102 10.45 -11.63 14.95
N ALA A 103 9.48 -12.52 15.15
CA ALA A 103 9.73 -13.93 15.32
C ALA A 103 10.50 -14.54 14.13
N PHE A 104 10.09 -14.22 12.90
CA PHE A 104 10.79 -14.65 11.68
C PHE A 104 12.17 -14.02 11.48
N ALA A 105 12.43 -12.85 12.06
CA ALA A 105 13.71 -12.15 11.94
C ALA A 105 14.74 -12.58 13.00
N ARG A 106 14.29 -12.92 14.21
CA ARG A 106 15.15 -13.15 15.38
C ARG A 106 15.27 -14.61 15.77
N PHE A 107 14.22 -15.42 15.55
CA PHE A 107 14.21 -16.82 15.97
C PHE A 107 14.39 -17.76 14.78
N GLU A 108 15.25 -18.75 14.97
CA GLU A 108 15.42 -19.86 14.03
C GLU A 108 14.53 -21.04 14.48
N PHE A 109 13.42 -21.23 13.79
CA PHE A 109 12.50 -22.34 14.05
C PHE A 109 12.29 -23.21 12.82
N ARG A 110 12.03 -24.51 13.05
CA ARG A 110 11.79 -25.47 11.97
C ARG A 110 10.55 -25.08 11.17
N GLY A 111 10.68 -25.00 9.83
CA GLY A 111 9.58 -24.66 8.96
C GLY A 111 9.45 -23.16 8.64
N SER A 112 10.28 -22.28 9.20
CA SER A 112 10.23 -20.84 8.91
C SER A 112 10.35 -20.54 7.41
N GLY A 113 11.27 -21.20 6.70
CA GLY A 113 11.43 -21.05 5.26
C GLY A 113 10.22 -21.54 4.46
N LEU A 114 9.59 -22.64 4.87
CA LEU A 114 8.38 -23.16 4.23
C LEU A 114 7.20 -22.19 4.41
N LEU A 115 7.01 -21.65 5.62
CA LEU A 115 5.95 -20.67 5.88
C LEU A 115 6.16 -19.38 5.09
N LEU A 116 7.40 -18.87 5.04
CA LEU A 116 7.72 -17.70 4.22
C LEU A 116 7.50 -17.95 2.72
N GLY A 117 7.86 -19.16 2.25
CA GLY A 117 7.56 -19.57 0.89
C GLY A 117 6.07 -19.67 0.60
N ALA A 118 5.28 -20.21 1.53
CA ALA A 118 3.83 -20.27 1.43
C ALA A 118 3.21 -18.85 1.38
N PHE A 119 3.70 -17.91 2.18
CA PHE A 119 3.28 -16.51 2.12
C PHE A 119 3.56 -15.87 0.75
N LEU A 120 4.72 -16.16 0.14
CA LEU A 120 5.01 -15.71 -1.22
C LEU A 120 4.05 -16.35 -2.23
N ALA A 121 3.77 -17.65 -2.11
CA ALA A 121 2.85 -18.33 -3.00
C ALA A 121 1.44 -17.72 -2.96
N VAL A 122 0.95 -17.36 -1.76
CA VAL A 122 -0.35 -16.67 -1.63
C VAL A 122 -0.38 -15.33 -2.39
N ASN A 123 0.72 -14.59 -2.37
CA ASN A 123 0.81 -13.32 -3.11
C ASN A 123 0.80 -13.49 -4.65
N MET A 124 1.03 -14.69 -5.17
CA MET A 124 0.95 -14.97 -6.62
C MET A 124 -0.50 -15.08 -7.12
N PHE A 125 -1.46 -15.29 -6.23
CA PHE A 125 -2.86 -15.33 -6.62
C PHE A 125 -3.41 -13.93 -6.84
N SER A 126 -3.99 -13.70 -8.01
CA SER A 126 -4.71 -12.44 -8.28
C SER A 126 -5.96 -12.35 -7.40
N GLY A 127 -6.15 -11.21 -6.74
CA GLY A 127 -7.36 -10.94 -5.95
C GLY A 127 -8.65 -11.10 -6.76
N ALA A 128 -8.60 -10.83 -8.07
CA ALA A 128 -9.75 -10.99 -8.97
C ALA A 128 -10.20 -12.46 -9.09
N VAL A 129 -9.26 -13.41 -9.12
CA VAL A 129 -9.56 -14.86 -9.18
C VAL A 129 -10.21 -15.33 -7.88
N LEU A 130 -9.81 -14.74 -6.76
CA LEU A 130 -10.29 -15.13 -5.43
C LEU A 130 -11.62 -14.47 -5.06
N LEU A 131 -12.11 -13.51 -5.84
CA LEU A 131 -13.34 -12.76 -5.54
C LEU A 131 -14.56 -13.68 -5.42
N ILE A 132 -14.76 -14.61 -6.36
CA ILE A 132 -15.91 -15.54 -6.36
C ILE A 132 -15.83 -16.55 -5.20
N PRO A 133 -14.69 -17.23 -4.97
CA PRO A 133 -14.55 -18.11 -3.79
C PRO A 133 -14.76 -17.37 -2.47
N LEU A 134 -14.22 -16.17 -2.31
CA LEU A 134 -14.40 -15.37 -1.10
C LEU A 134 -15.85 -14.96 -0.89
N PHE A 135 -16.55 -14.53 -1.94
CA PHE A 135 -17.96 -14.22 -1.85
C PHE A 135 -18.79 -15.43 -1.37
N ARG A 136 -18.52 -16.61 -1.93
CA ARG A 136 -19.17 -17.85 -1.51
C ARG A 136 -18.87 -18.20 -0.05
N LEU A 137 -17.60 -18.04 0.37
CA LEU A 137 -17.20 -18.27 1.76
C LEU A 137 -17.91 -17.30 2.70
N MET A 138 -17.87 -15.98 2.43
CA MET A 138 -18.54 -14.98 3.27
C MET A 138 -20.06 -15.22 3.36
N ARG A 139 -20.65 -15.69 2.27
CA ARG A 139 -22.07 -16.08 2.24
C ARG A 139 -22.35 -17.32 3.10
N SER A 140 -21.49 -18.36 3.01
CA SER A 140 -21.69 -19.61 3.76
C SER A 140 -21.57 -19.44 5.27
N ILE A 141 -20.71 -18.54 5.74
CA ILE A 141 -20.55 -18.20 7.15
C ILE A 141 -21.50 -17.11 7.64
N GLY A 142 -22.38 -16.61 6.76
CA GLY A 142 -23.46 -15.68 7.14
C GLY A 142 -23.02 -14.24 7.41
N VAL A 143 -21.79 -13.82 7.04
CA VAL A 143 -21.27 -12.46 7.29
C VAL A 143 -21.40 -11.52 6.09
N LEU A 144 -22.08 -11.96 5.03
CA LEU A 144 -22.30 -11.12 3.84
C LEU A 144 -23.04 -9.82 4.24
N ASN A 145 -22.67 -8.70 3.60
CA ASN A 145 -23.19 -7.36 3.91
C ASN A 145 -22.84 -6.82 5.31
N THR A 146 -21.83 -7.38 5.96
CA THR A 146 -21.23 -6.82 7.17
C THR A 146 -19.82 -6.29 6.91
N TYR A 147 -19.30 -5.46 7.81
CA TYR A 147 -17.92 -5.00 7.76
C TYR A 147 -16.91 -6.16 7.81
N LEU A 148 -17.24 -7.27 8.48
CA LEU A 148 -16.38 -8.45 8.57
C LEU A 148 -16.11 -9.08 7.20
N ALA A 149 -17.10 -9.04 6.29
CA ALA A 149 -16.92 -9.56 4.93
C ALA A 149 -15.82 -8.82 4.13
N MET A 150 -15.47 -7.61 4.53
CA MET A 150 -14.39 -6.81 3.92
C MET A 150 -13.11 -6.85 4.76
N ILE A 151 -13.23 -6.79 6.09
CA ILE A 151 -12.08 -6.75 7.00
C ILE A 151 -11.31 -8.07 6.96
N VAL A 152 -11.99 -9.22 7.08
CA VAL A 152 -11.32 -10.52 7.15
C VAL A 152 -10.48 -10.84 5.91
N PRO A 153 -11.01 -10.74 4.68
CA PRO A 153 -10.19 -10.90 3.49
C PRO A 153 -9.08 -9.85 3.37
N GLY A 154 -9.38 -8.59 3.72
CA GLY A 154 -8.39 -7.50 3.70
C GLY A 154 -7.18 -7.81 4.59
N VAL A 155 -7.42 -8.27 5.81
CA VAL A 155 -6.37 -8.72 6.73
C VAL A 155 -5.60 -9.91 6.17
N ALA A 156 -6.33 -10.95 5.69
CA ALA A 156 -5.72 -12.17 5.18
C ALA A 156 -4.79 -11.93 3.98
N PHE A 157 -5.14 -11.03 3.07
CA PHE A 157 -4.31 -10.71 1.92
C PHE A 157 -3.09 -9.85 2.24
N LEU A 158 -3.18 -8.97 3.25
CA LEU A 158 -2.09 -8.07 3.59
C LEU A 158 -1.01 -8.73 4.45
N ILE A 159 -1.37 -9.69 5.31
CA ILE A 159 -0.44 -10.34 6.24
C ILE A 159 0.81 -10.90 5.53
N PRO A 160 0.71 -11.69 4.44
CA PRO A 160 1.87 -12.33 3.84
C PRO A 160 2.93 -11.33 3.36
N SER A 161 2.50 -10.30 2.63
CA SER A 161 3.41 -9.28 2.10
C SER A 161 3.97 -8.38 3.20
N ALA A 162 3.15 -8.06 4.21
CA ALA A 162 3.56 -7.22 5.33
C ALA A 162 4.60 -7.93 6.22
N ILE A 163 4.45 -9.24 6.47
CA ILE A 163 5.48 -10.05 7.19
C ILE A 163 6.78 -10.03 6.42
N TRP A 164 6.77 -10.26 5.10
CA TRP A 164 7.97 -10.26 4.28
C TRP A 164 8.70 -8.91 4.33
N LEU A 165 7.95 -7.84 4.15
CA LEU A 165 8.49 -6.48 4.16
C LEU A 165 9.10 -6.16 5.54
N LEU A 166 8.32 -6.32 6.60
CA LEU A 166 8.74 -5.93 7.94
C LEU A 166 9.90 -6.81 8.45
N ARG A 167 9.88 -8.13 8.19
CA ARG A 167 11.00 -9.02 8.47
C ARG A 167 12.29 -8.54 7.83
N THR A 168 12.24 -8.13 6.55
CA THR A 168 13.42 -7.64 5.84
C THR A 168 14.02 -6.40 6.49
N TYR A 169 13.19 -5.50 7.00
CA TYR A 169 13.66 -4.33 7.76
C TYR A 169 14.22 -4.72 9.12
N MET A 170 13.54 -5.59 9.86
CA MET A 170 14.00 -6.06 11.18
C MET A 170 15.34 -6.81 11.11
N MET A 171 15.60 -7.54 10.04
CA MET A 171 16.91 -8.21 9.83
C MET A 171 18.07 -7.23 9.61
N ARG A 172 17.81 -5.97 9.23
CA ARG A 172 18.84 -4.93 9.08
C ARG A 172 19.20 -4.27 10.40
N ILE A 173 18.38 -4.41 11.43
CA ILE A 173 18.64 -3.89 12.75
C ILE A 173 19.63 -4.84 13.44
N PRO A 174 20.79 -4.35 13.94
CA PRO A 174 21.78 -5.16 14.64
C PRO A 174 21.16 -5.85 15.86
N ARG A 175 21.51 -7.12 16.11
CA ARG A 175 21.01 -7.91 17.24
C ARG A 175 21.51 -7.38 18.59
N GLU A 176 22.63 -6.68 18.59
CA GLU A 176 23.23 -6.04 19.76
C GLU A 176 22.30 -5.04 20.44
N LEU A 177 21.37 -4.43 19.68
CA LEU A 177 20.36 -3.54 20.26
C LEU A 177 19.32 -4.30 21.08
N ASP A 178 18.90 -5.48 20.62
CA ASP A 178 18.01 -6.35 21.36
C ASP A 178 18.70 -6.86 22.65
N GLU A 179 19.99 -7.27 22.53
CA GLU A 179 20.79 -7.73 23.66
C GLU A 179 21.00 -6.63 24.71
N ALA A 180 21.27 -5.41 24.28
CA ALA A 180 21.38 -4.24 25.17
C ALA A 180 20.06 -3.99 25.93
N ALA A 181 18.92 -4.06 25.23
CA ALA A 181 17.62 -3.90 25.86
C ALA A 181 17.34 -5.00 26.93
N TYR A 182 17.76 -6.24 26.68
CA TYR A 182 17.64 -7.33 27.67
C TYR A 182 18.53 -7.11 28.87
N VAL A 183 19.75 -6.58 28.71
CA VAL A 183 20.64 -6.23 29.81
C VAL A 183 20.04 -5.11 30.66
N ASP A 184 19.34 -4.16 30.06
CA ASP A 184 18.59 -3.09 30.73
C ASP A 184 17.27 -3.57 31.37
N GLY A 185 16.95 -4.89 31.28
CA GLY A 185 15.79 -5.50 31.93
C GLY A 185 14.50 -5.44 31.10
N ALA A 186 14.56 -5.08 29.81
CA ALA A 186 13.39 -5.10 28.94
C ALA A 186 12.92 -6.55 28.68
N SER A 187 11.59 -6.74 28.72
CA SER A 187 11.01 -8.02 28.27
C SER A 187 10.98 -8.08 26.73
N TYR A 188 10.81 -9.29 26.16
CA TYR A 188 10.65 -9.49 24.72
C TYR A 188 9.58 -8.58 24.09
N PHE A 189 8.55 -8.23 24.84
CA PHE A 189 7.47 -7.37 24.37
C PHE A 189 7.87 -5.88 24.35
N TYR A 190 8.80 -5.47 25.22
CA TYR A 190 9.32 -4.10 25.24
C TYR A 190 10.46 -3.89 24.23
N THR A 191 11.12 -4.97 23.81
CA THR A 191 12.19 -4.93 22.81
C THR A 191 11.63 -4.89 21.37
N LEU A 192 10.38 -5.31 21.17
CA LEU A 192 9.65 -5.30 19.91
C LEU A 192 9.27 -3.89 19.49
#